data_640ec1a89b178144b4437be94a36f1ba
#
_entry.id   640ec1a89b178144b4437be94a36f1ba
#
_cell.length_a   1.000
_cell.length_b   1.000
_cell.length_c   1.000
_cell.angle_alpha   90.00
_cell.angle_beta   90.00
_cell.angle_gamma   90.00
#
_symmetry.space_group_name_H-M   'P 1'
#
loop_
_entity.id
_entity.type
_entity.pdbx_description
1 polymer ?
#
loop_
_entity_poly.entity_id
_entity_poly.type
_entity_poly.pdbx_seq_one_letter_code
_entity_poly.pdbx_strand_id
1 'polypeptide(L)'
;NTNFNILPEGDITKVDEKTIPDHDILCAGFPCQAFSISGKRLGFQDSRGTLFFDVARIVKEKKPKVVFMENVKNFASHDGGKTIAVVEATMRELGYTFDYRVLNAVNYGIPQKRERVYMVCFRNDIDSSYFSFPKPFKLTKHVEDFLLSDEEMTNNLYVQRDDIYYNGTEDNRYSDKA
;
A
#
# COMPACT_ATOMS: atom_id res chain seq x y z
N ASN A 1 -7.87 -8.73 -14.68
CA ASN A 1 -8.42 -10.03 -15.04
C ASN A 1 -7.48 -10.91 -15.87
N THR A 2 -6.49 -10.31 -16.49
CA THR A 2 -5.57 -11.00 -17.42
C THR A 2 -4.68 -12.04 -16.74
N ASN A 3 -4.28 -11.82 -15.49
CA ASN A 3 -3.31 -12.68 -14.81
C ASN A 3 -3.94 -13.87 -14.07
N PHE A 4 -5.12 -13.68 -13.50
CA PHE A 4 -5.71 -14.68 -12.59
C PHE A 4 -7.10 -15.14 -13.00
N ASN A 5 -7.66 -14.60 -14.06
CA ASN A 5 -9.03 -14.88 -14.54
C ASN A 5 -10.11 -14.69 -13.47
N ILE A 6 -9.89 -13.73 -12.54
CA ILE A 6 -10.80 -13.40 -11.45
C ILE A 6 -11.37 -12.00 -11.69
N LEU A 7 -12.67 -11.86 -11.53
CA LEU A 7 -13.34 -10.56 -11.56
C LEU A 7 -13.18 -9.87 -10.19
N PRO A 8 -12.80 -8.60 -10.14
CA PRO A 8 -12.81 -7.84 -8.89
C PRO A 8 -14.23 -7.67 -8.35
N GLU A 9 -14.39 -7.76 -7.05
CA GLU A 9 -15.70 -7.53 -6.37
C GLU A 9 -16.15 -6.05 -6.40
N GLY A 10 -15.26 -5.15 -6.80
CA GLY A 10 -15.55 -3.73 -6.95
C GLY A 10 -15.24 -2.90 -5.71
N ASP A 11 -16.18 -2.07 -5.30
CA ASP A 11 -16.01 -1.12 -4.21
C ASP A 11 -16.08 -1.82 -2.84
N ILE A 12 -14.97 -1.84 -2.10
CA ILE A 12 -14.84 -2.50 -0.80
C ILE A 12 -15.90 -2.02 0.21
N THR A 13 -16.36 -0.77 0.11
CA THR A 13 -17.37 -0.22 1.03
C THR A 13 -18.73 -0.89 0.88
N LYS A 14 -18.95 -1.59 -0.24
CA LYS A 14 -20.20 -2.29 -0.60
C LYS A 14 -20.11 -3.80 -0.46
N VAL A 15 -18.90 -4.33 -0.25
CA VAL A 15 -18.71 -5.76 -0.09
C VAL A 15 -19.15 -6.18 1.31
N ASP A 16 -20.01 -7.18 1.39
CA ASP A 16 -20.35 -7.85 2.66
C ASP A 16 -19.16 -8.73 3.06
N GLU A 17 -18.55 -8.43 4.20
CA GLU A 17 -17.41 -9.17 4.73
C GLU A 17 -17.69 -10.66 4.93
N LYS A 18 -18.93 -11.05 5.15
CA LYS A 18 -19.34 -12.45 5.33
C LYS A 18 -19.21 -13.27 4.04
N THR A 19 -19.38 -12.61 2.90
CA THR A 19 -19.29 -13.28 1.58
C THR A 19 -17.87 -13.53 1.12
N ILE A 20 -16.89 -12.87 1.74
CA ILE A 20 -15.47 -13.05 1.41
C ILE A 20 -15.05 -14.47 1.82
N PRO A 21 -14.37 -15.23 0.95
CA PRO A 21 -13.85 -16.54 1.32
C PRO A 21 -12.85 -16.44 2.48
N ASP A 22 -12.77 -17.49 3.29
CA ASP A 22 -11.76 -17.58 4.33
C ASP A 22 -10.36 -17.58 3.70
N HIS A 23 -9.43 -16.89 4.32
CA HIS A 23 -8.08 -16.71 3.81
C HIS A 23 -7.07 -16.55 4.94
N ASP A 24 -5.84 -16.95 4.71
CA ASP A 24 -4.77 -16.88 5.70
C ASP A 24 -4.08 -15.50 5.72
N ILE A 25 -4.03 -14.82 4.58
CA ILE A 25 -3.32 -13.54 4.42
C ILE A 25 -4.27 -12.52 3.78
N LEU A 26 -4.39 -11.36 4.41
CA LEU A 26 -5.06 -10.20 3.85
C LEU A 26 -4.03 -9.14 3.48
N CYS A 27 -3.99 -8.75 2.21
CA CYS A 27 -3.16 -7.65 1.72
C CYS A 27 -4.03 -6.43 1.40
N ALA A 28 -3.65 -5.26 1.90
CA ALA A 28 -4.40 -4.03 1.67
C ALA A 28 -3.50 -2.81 1.44
N GLY A 29 -3.75 -2.11 0.34
CA GLY A 29 -3.30 -0.74 0.13
C GLY A 29 -4.51 0.19 0.17
N PHE A 30 -4.46 1.23 0.98
CA PHE A 30 -5.57 2.19 1.11
C PHE A 30 -5.02 3.62 1.03
N PRO A 31 -5.81 4.61 0.56
CA PRO A 31 -5.35 5.98 0.43
C PRO A 31 -5.06 6.60 1.80
N CYS A 32 -4.05 7.50 1.83
CA CYS A 32 -3.75 8.31 3.00
C CYS A 32 -4.83 9.39 3.15
N GLN A 33 -5.91 9.05 3.82
CA GLN A 33 -6.94 10.02 4.23
C GLN A 33 -6.76 10.33 5.71
N ALA A 34 -6.92 11.60 6.08
CA ALA A 34 -6.92 12.01 7.47
C ALA A 34 -8.04 11.27 8.21
N PHE A 35 -7.69 10.60 9.29
CA PHE A 35 -8.72 10.15 10.23
C PHE A 35 -9.31 11.42 10.85
N SER A 36 -10.53 11.73 10.53
CA SER A 36 -11.29 12.77 11.24
C SER A 36 -11.51 12.30 12.68
N ILE A 37 -10.55 12.63 13.57
CA ILE A 37 -10.67 12.41 15.02
C ILE A 37 -11.55 13.52 15.58
N SER A 38 -12.70 13.76 14.96
CA SER A 38 -13.72 14.65 15.48
C SER A 38 -14.76 13.81 16.22
N GLY A 39 -14.47 13.49 17.46
CA GLY A 39 -15.41 12.76 18.31
C GLY A 39 -14.71 11.88 19.33
N LYS A 40 -15.12 11.98 20.57
CA LYS A 40 -14.72 11.21 21.73
C LYS A 40 -14.41 9.76 21.35
N ARG A 41 -13.40 9.16 21.99
CA ARG A 41 -12.98 7.74 22.00
C ARG A 41 -14.17 6.76 21.95
N LEU A 42 -14.91 6.76 20.85
CA LEU A 42 -15.97 5.82 20.57
C LEU A 42 -15.36 4.80 19.61
N GLY A 43 -15.30 3.55 20.07
CA GLY A 43 -14.65 2.43 19.42
C GLY A 43 -15.04 2.24 17.94
N PHE A 44 -14.68 1.13 17.39
CA PHE A 44 -14.86 0.65 16.03
C PHE A 44 -16.14 1.10 15.26
N GLN A 45 -17.19 1.53 15.96
CA GLN A 45 -18.49 1.85 15.34
C GLN A 45 -18.63 3.28 14.83
N ASP A 46 -17.80 4.23 15.26
CA ASP A 46 -17.99 5.67 14.95
C ASP A 46 -17.00 6.25 13.93
N SER A 47 -16.08 5.44 13.44
CA SER A 47 -15.01 5.84 12.51
C SER A 47 -15.37 5.61 11.04
N ARG A 48 -16.65 5.66 10.70
CA ARG A 48 -17.13 5.54 9.32
C ARG A 48 -16.55 6.68 8.47
N GLY A 49 -15.71 6.32 7.50
CA GLY A 49 -15.24 7.29 6.50
C GLY A 49 -13.85 7.10 5.96
N THR A 50 -13.07 6.16 6.46
CA THR A 50 -11.79 5.83 5.84
C THR A 50 -11.71 4.36 5.46
N LEU A 51 -11.17 4.07 4.28
CA LEU A 51 -11.07 2.70 3.76
C LEU A 51 -10.27 1.75 4.68
N PHE A 52 -9.46 2.26 5.60
CA PHE A 52 -8.83 1.45 6.63
C PHE A 52 -9.87 0.71 7.49
N PHE A 53 -10.97 1.35 7.85
CA PHE A 53 -12.00 0.69 8.67
C PHE A 53 -12.78 -0.37 7.89
N ASP A 54 -12.83 -0.27 6.56
CA ASP A 54 -13.32 -1.36 5.71
C ASP A 54 -12.37 -2.55 5.75
N VAL A 55 -11.06 -2.33 5.73
CA VAL A 55 -10.08 -3.40 5.97
C VAL A 55 -10.28 -4.01 7.36
N ALA A 56 -10.42 -3.18 8.39
CA ALA A 56 -10.56 -3.64 9.78
C ALA A 56 -11.84 -4.45 10.01
N ARG A 57 -12.99 -4.11 9.37
CA ARG A 57 -14.22 -4.93 9.48
C ARG A 57 -14.07 -6.31 8.85
N ILE A 58 -13.35 -6.40 7.72
CA ILE A 58 -13.03 -7.69 7.08
C ILE A 58 -12.10 -8.51 7.99
N VAL A 59 -11.06 -7.88 8.56
CA VAL A 59 -10.16 -8.54 9.51
C VAL A 59 -10.94 -9.07 10.72
N LYS A 60 -11.89 -8.29 11.24
CA LYS A 60 -12.74 -8.70 12.36
C LYS A 60 -13.56 -9.94 12.06
N GLU A 61 -14.17 -10.00 10.88
CA GLU A 61 -15.02 -11.13 10.45
C GLU A 61 -14.19 -12.36 10.09
N LYS A 62 -13.17 -12.18 9.23
CA LYS A 62 -12.43 -13.30 8.63
C LYS A 62 -11.24 -13.78 9.45
N LYS A 63 -10.70 -12.95 10.33
CA LYS A 63 -9.59 -13.28 11.24
C LYS A 63 -8.41 -13.95 10.54
N PRO A 64 -7.87 -13.36 9.43
CA PRO A 64 -6.73 -13.94 8.74
C PRO A 64 -5.54 -14.11 9.69
N LYS A 65 -4.63 -15.03 9.41
CA LYS A 65 -3.42 -15.24 10.22
C LYS A 65 -2.48 -14.03 10.16
N VAL A 66 -2.40 -13.40 8.98
CA VAL A 66 -1.53 -12.26 8.71
C VAL A 66 -2.31 -11.17 7.99
N VAL A 67 -2.11 -9.93 8.43
CA VAL A 67 -2.57 -8.74 7.70
C VAL A 67 -1.34 -7.93 7.28
N PHE A 68 -1.22 -7.70 5.99
CA PHE A 68 -0.14 -6.94 5.37
C PHE A 68 -0.71 -5.68 4.73
N MET A 69 -0.29 -4.51 5.22
CA MET A 69 -0.81 -3.23 4.74
C MET A 69 0.32 -2.34 4.21
N GLU A 70 0.01 -1.54 3.19
CA GLU A 70 0.93 -0.57 2.60
C GLU A 70 0.31 0.82 2.56
N ASN A 71 1.15 1.84 2.75
CA ASN A 71 0.76 3.24 2.53
C ASN A 71 1.99 4.08 2.16
N VAL A 72 1.75 5.34 1.81
CA VAL A 72 2.83 6.31 1.56
C VAL A 72 3.64 6.56 2.85
N LYS A 73 4.94 6.88 2.70
CA LYS A 73 5.85 7.16 3.84
C LYS A 73 5.24 8.12 4.87
N ASN A 74 4.61 9.20 4.38
CA ASN A 74 4.08 10.24 5.25
C ASN A 74 2.93 9.77 6.15
N PHE A 75 2.33 8.62 5.85
CA PHE A 75 1.31 8.01 6.72
C PHE A 75 1.85 7.71 8.12
N ALA A 76 3.11 7.29 8.23
CA ALA A 76 3.74 6.98 9.52
C ALA A 76 3.93 8.22 10.42
N SER A 77 4.10 9.41 9.83
CA SER A 77 4.30 10.67 10.56
C SER A 77 3.08 11.60 10.51
N HIS A 78 2.02 11.20 9.82
CA HIS A 78 0.82 12.02 9.66
C HIS A 78 0.19 12.36 11.01
N ASP A 79 -0.18 13.64 11.17
CA ASP A 79 -0.72 14.20 12.42
C ASP A 79 0.15 13.85 13.66
N GLY A 80 1.47 14.03 13.51
CA GLY A 80 2.42 13.72 14.59
C GLY A 80 2.45 12.24 14.99
N GLY A 81 2.11 11.32 14.06
CA GLY A 81 2.05 9.88 14.31
C GLY A 81 0.71 9.37 14.86
N LYS A 82 -0.27 10.24 15.05
CA LYS A 82 -1.59 9.81 15.57
C LYS A 82 -2.31 8.86 14.63
N THR A 83 -2.16 9.07 13.32
CA THR A 83 -2.81 8.24 12.30
C THR A 83 -2.37 6.79 12.39
N ILE A 84 -1.07 6.51 12.43
CA ILE A 84 -0.57 5.15 12.54
C ILE A 84 -0.87 4.54 13.91
N ALA A 85 -0.90 5.36 14.97
CA ALA A 85 -1.28 4.91 16.32
C ALA A 85 -2.74 4.44 16.39
N VAL A 86 -3.66 5.05 15.62
CA VAL A 86 -5.05 4.58 15.49
C VAL A 86 -5.09 3.22 14.80
N VAL A 87 -4.33 3.03 13.73
CA VAL A 87 -4.24 1.73 13.03
C VAL A 87 -3.70 0.67 13.99
N GLU A 88 -2.61 0.96 14.69
CA GLU A 88 -2.02 0.04 15.68
C GLU A 88 -3.03 -0.34 16.77
N ALA A 89 -3.68 0.66 17.39
CA ALA A 89 -4.67 0.43 18.45
C ALA A 89 -5.82 -0.46 17.95
N THR A 90 -6.33 -0.19 16.74
CA THR A 90 -7.40 -0.98 16.13
C THR A 90 -6.97 -2.42 15.89
N MET A 91 -5.77 -2.64 15.35
CA MET A 91 -5.29 -4.01 15.08
C MET A 91 -5.04 -4.77 16.37
N ARG A 92 -4.51 -4.11 17.41
CA ARG A 92 -4.34 -4.72 18.75
C ARG A 92 -5.69 -5.08 19.40
N GLU A 93 -6.70 -4.22 19.27
CA GLU A 93 -8.06 -4.51 19.75
C GLU A 93 -8.68 -5.72 19.04
N LEU A 94 -8.36 -5.91 17.73
CA LEU A 94 -8.78 -7.06 16.96
C LEU A 94 -8.01 -8.35 17.27
N GLY A 95 -7.02 -8.31 18.16
CA GLY A 95 -6.24 -9.48 18.57
C GLY A 95 -5.03 -9.75 17.70
N TYR A 96 -4.38 -8.71 17.18
CA TYR A 96 -3.16 -8.81 16.35
C TYR A 96 -1.98 -8.10 17.01
N THR A 97 -0.78 -8.59 16.73
CA THR A 97 0.45 -7.82 16.89
C THR A 97 0.48 -6.71 15.83
N PHE A 98 1.35 -5.72 16.01
CA PHE A 98 1.54 -4.67 15.01
C PHE A 98 3.01 -4.27 14.97
N ASP A 99 3.62 -4.38 13.81
CA ASP A 99 4.94 -3.84 13.52
C ASP A 99 4.91 -3.11 12.18
N TYR A 100 5.74 -2.07 12.02
CA TYR A 100 5.81 -1.32 10.77
C TYR A 100 7.22 -0.81 10.47
N ARG A 101 7.52 -0.64 9.20
CA ARG A 101 8.77 -0.05 8.74
C ARG A 101 8.58 0.73 7.45
N VAL A 102 9.28 1.85 7.33
CA VAL A 102 9.40 2.57 6.06
C VAL A 102 10.54 1.93 5.27
N LEU A 103 10.21 1.41 4.09
CA LEU A 103 11.18 0.82 3.17
C LEU A 103 11.26 1.66 1.90
N ASN A 104 12.46 1.70 1.30
CA ASN A 104 12.70 2.40 0.03
C ASN A 104 13.13 1.37 -1.02
N ALA A 105 12.43 1.31 -2.15
CA ALA A 105 12.68 0.33 -3.21
C ALA A 105 14.14 0.32 -3.69
N VAL A 106 14.84 1.47 -3.64
CA VAL A 106 16.26 1.56 -4.01
C VAL A 106 17.16 0.68 -3.14
N ASN A 107 16.75 0.40 -1.91
CA ASN A 107 17.48 -0.44 -0.96
C ASN A 107 17.20 -1.93 -1.14
N TYR A 108 16.40 -2.30 -2.15
CA TYR A 108 15.93 -3.66 -2.42
C TYR A 108 16.03 -4.03 -3.91
N GLY A 109 16.98 -3.44 -4.61
CA GLY A 109 17.35 -3.85 -5.98
C GLY A 109 16.56 -3.16 -7.09
N ILE A 110 15.70 -2.19 -6.79
CA ILE A 110 14.95 -1.43 -7.80
C ILE A 110 15.49 0.01 -7.86
N PRO A 111 15.95 0.52 -9.01
CA PRO A 111 16.50 1.87 -9.15
C PRO A 111 15.41 2.95 -9.14
N GLN A 112 14.53 2.89 -8.14
CA GLN A 112 13.45 3.83 -7.93
C GLN A 112 13.42 4.32 -6.48
N LYS A 113 13.50 5.61 -6.26
CA LYS A 113 13.30 6.21 -4.94
C LYS A 113 11.81 6.21 -4.60
N ARG A 114 11.35 5.08 -4.05
CA ARG A 114 9.95 4.87 -3.65
C ARG A 114 9.89 4.42 -2.19
N GLU A 115 9.60 5.37 -1.31
CA GLU A 115 9.46 5.11 0.11
C GLU A 115 7.99 4.81 0.45
N ARG A 116 7.78 3.69 1.15
CA ARG A 116 6.45 3.24 1.59
C ARG A 116 6.54 2.71 3.02
N VAL A 117 5.50 2.98 3.79
CA VAL A 117 5.33 2.29 5.07
C VAL A 117 4.62 0.97 4.83
N TYR A 118 5.23 -0.08 5.34
CA TYR A 118 4.66 -1.42 5.38
C TYR A 118 4.32 -1.75 6.82
N MET A 119 3.09 -2.20 7.04
CA MET A 119 2.58 -2.60 8.34
C MET A 119 2.25 -4.09 8.28
N VAL A 120 2.77 -4.86 9.24
CA VAL A 120 2.57 -6.31 9.31
C VAL A 120 1.97 -6.64 10.65
N CYS A 121 0.87 -7.37 10.61
CA CYS A 121 0.13 -7.77 11.81
C CYS A 121 -0.04 -9.28 11.80
N PHE A 122 0.31 -9.94 12.89
CA PHE A 122 0.08 -11.36 13.09
C PHE A 122 -1.03 -11.54 14.13
N ARG A 123 -1.96 -12.44 13.86
CA ARG A 123 -2.95 -12.81 14.86
C ARG A 123 -2.24 -13.37 16.10
N ASN A 124 -2.72 -13.06 17.30
CA ASN A 124 -2.00 -13.33 18.55
C ASN A 124 -1.72 -14.82 18.85
N ASP A 125 -2.41 -15.74 18.15
CA ASP A 125 -2.16 -17.18 18.23
C ASP A 125 -1.06 -17.67 17.28
N ILE A 126 -0.51 -16.78 16.45
CA ILE A 126 0.55 -17.09 15.49
C ILE A 126 1.90 -16.66 16.06
N ASP A 127 2.85 -17.59 16.09
CA ASP A 127 4.23 -17.26 16.45
C ASP A 127 4.88 -16.40 15.38
N SER A 128 5.10 -15.13 15.69
CA SER A 128 5.76 -14.16 14.83
C SER A 128 7.21 -13.89 15.18
N SER A 129 7.81 -14.66 16.08
CA SER A 129 9.19 -14.45 16.57
C SER A 129 10.25 -14.53 15.47
N TYR A 130 9.97 -15.27 14.42
CA TYR A 130 10.86 -15.43 13.25
C TYR A 130 10.70 -14.34 12.20
N PHE A 131 9.68 -13.47 12.32
CA PHE A 131 9.49 -12.39 11.37
C PHE A 131 10.46 -11.25 11.65
N SER A 132 11.09 -10.77 10.59
CA SER A 132 11.81 -9.49 10.60
C SER A 132 11.72 -8.83 9.23
N PHE A 133 11.65 -7.50 9.21
CA PHE A 133 11.76 -6.79 7.94
C PHE A 133 13.11 -7.06 7.28
N PRO A 134 13.15 -7.19 5.95
CA PRO A 134 14.39 -7.50 5.23
C PRO A 134 15.44 -6.40 5.47
N LYS A 135 16.71 -6.82 5.54
CA LYS A 135 17.82 -5.88 5.63
C LYS A 135 18.06 -5.21 4.27
N PRO A 136 18.32 -3.90 4.24
CA PRO A 136 18.65 -3.21 3.00
C PRO A 136 19.99 -3.72 2.43
N PHE A 137 20.10 -3.67 1.11
CA PHE A 137 21.36 -3.99 0.41
C PHE A 137 21.67 -2.92 -0.65
N LYS A 138 22.94 -2.84 -1.05
CA LYS A 138 23.39 -1.84 -2.02
C LYS A 138 22.78 -2.13 -3.40
N LEU A 139 22.19 -1.10 -4.00
CA LEU A 139 21.75 -1.17 -5.39
C LEU A 139 22.97 -1.34 -6.32
N THR A 140 22.92 -2.35 -7.17
CA THR A 140 23.95 -2.64 -8.19
C THR A 140 23.42 -2.46 -9.61
N LYS A 141 22.12 -2.30 -9.76
CA LYS A 141 21.45 -2.14 -11.05
C LYS A 141 21.14 -0.67 -11.33
N HIS A 142 21.17 -0.31 -12.61
CA HIS A 142 20.79 1.00 -13.13
C HIS A 142 19.44 0.90 -13.84
N VAL A 143 18.85 2.03 -14.21
CA VAL A 143 17.56 2.06 -14.93
C VAL A 143 17.68 1.33 -16.27
N GLU A 144 18.82 1.48 -16.93
CA GLU A 144 19.12 0.85 -18.21
C GLU A 144 19.03 -0.67 -18.18
N ASP A 145 19.31 -1.30 -17.03
CA ASP A 145 19.20 -2.78 -16.85
C ASP A 145 17.74 -3.28 -16.90
N PHE A 146 16.78 -2.38 -16.89
CA PHE A 146 15.34 -2.67 -16.90
C PHE A 146 14.64 -2.19 -18.17
N LEU A 147 15.37 -1.52 -19.06
CA LEU A 147 14.82 -1.08 -20.35
C LEU A 147 14.85 -2.23 -21.34
N LEU A 148 13.86 -2.22 -22.23
CA LEU A 148 13.89 -3.11 -23.40
C LEU A 148 15.00 -2.65 -24.32
N SER A 149 15.62 -3.59 -25.03
CA SER A 149 16.52 -3.26 -26.13
C SER A 149 15.74 -2.62 -27.28
N ASP A 150 16.43 -1.89 -28.14
CA ASP A 150 15.81 -1.27 -29.33
C ASP A 150 15.12 -2.31 -30.23
N GLU A 151 15.61 -3.54 -30.26
CA GLU A 151 15.04 -4.66 -31.02
C GLU A 151 13.72 -5.19 -30.41
N GLU A 152 13.55 -5.05 -29.09
CA GLU A 152 12.35 -5.45 -28.37
C GLU A 152 11.29 -4.34 -28.33
N MET A 153 11.66 -3.11 -28.70
CA MET A 153 10.76 -1.98 -28.74
C MET A 153 9.86 -2.04 -29.97
N THR A 154 8.58 -2.02 -29.74
CA THR A 154 7.56 -1.96 -30.80
C THR A 154 6.98 -0.55 -30.89
N ASN A 155 6.50 -0.15 -32.09
CA ASN A 155 5.99 1.21 -32.34
C ASN A 155 4.88 1.65 -31.38
N ASN A 156 4.12 0.73 -30.81
CA ASN A 156 3.05 1.04 -29.85
C ASN A 156 3.58 1.31 -28.42
N LEU A 157 4.87 1.10 -28.16
CA LEU A 157 5.52 1.47 -26.90
C LEU A 157 6.09 2.88 -26.90
N TYR A 158 6.19 3.52 -28.08
CA TYR A 158 6.59 4.92 -28.18
C TYR A 158 5.39 5.82 -27.95
N VAL A 159 5.55 6.77 -27.02
CA VAL A 159 4.57 7.84 -26.83
C VAL A 159 4.68 8.79 -28.02
N GLN A 160 3.64 8.91 -28.82
CA GLN A 160 3.59 9.89 -29.92
C GLN A 160 3.45 11.27 -29.30
N ARG A 161 4.13 12.26 -29.91
CA ARG A 161 4.14 13.64 -29.41
C ARG A 161 2.73 14.24 -29.29
N ASP A 162 1.83 13.83 -30.15
CA ASP A 162 0.43 14.28 -30.19
C ASP A 162 -0.43 13.64 -29.09
N ASP A 163 0.04 12.57 -28.46
CA ASP A 163 -0.63 11.90 -27.33
C ASP A 163 -0.35 12.58 -25.98
N ILE A 164 0.58 13.55 -25.96
CA ILE A 164 0.94 14.29 -24.76
C ILE A 164 0.08 15.55 -24.67
N TYR A 165 -1.01 15.48 -23.91
CA TYR A 165 -1.79 16.66 -23.55
C TYR A 165 -1.04 17.54 -22.57
N TYR A 166 -0.47 18.63 -23.03
CA TYR A 166 0.02 19.71 -22.18
C TYR A 166 -1.17 20.55 -21.71
N ASN A 167 -1.54 20.46 -20.45
CA ASN A 167 -2.44 21.43 -19.83
C ASN A 167 -1.72 22.79 -19.70
N GLY A 168 -1.59 23.52 -20.81
CA GLY A 168 -1.43 24.96 -20.93
C GLY A 168 -0.42 25.74 -20.07
N THR A 169 0.44 25.07 -19.31
CA THR A 169 1.59 25.69 -18.65
C THR A 169 2.84 25.20 -19.36
N GLU A 170 3.55 26.13 -20.00
CA GLU A 170 4.90 25.89 -20.52
C GLU A 170 5.85 25.55 -19.35
N ASP A 171 5.83 24.30 -18.93
CA ASP A 171 6.78 23.81 -17.96
C ASP A 171 7.96 23.20 -18.73
N ASN A 172 8.98 24.03 -18.94
CA ASN A 172 10.24 23.70 -19.60
C ASN A 172 11.07 22.61 -18.91
N ARG A 173 10.44 21.62 -18.27
CA ARG A 173 11.13 20.54 -17.56
C ARG A 173 11.71 19.46 -18.48
N TYR A 174 11.43 19.52 -19.76
CA TYR A 174 12.03 18.64 -20.77
C TYR A 174 12.65 19.51 -21.90
N SER A 175 13.64 20.34 -21.55
CA SER A 175 14.49 20.90 -22.58
C SER A 175 15.42 19.80 -23.08
N ASP A 176 15.36 19.54 -24.38
CA ASP A 176 16.36 18.78 -25.11
C ASP A 176 17.76 19.24 -24.72
N LYS A 177 18.45 18.45 -23.90
CA LYS A 177 19.89 18.45 -23.83
C LYS A 177 20.35 17.06 -24.20
N ALA A 178 20.67 16.94 -25.50
CA ALA A 178 21.53 15.90 -26.04
C ALA A 178 22.84 15.79 -25.26
#